data_9e2c18fbad689bc8ed4c6c16899c6ba5
#
_entry.id   9e2c18fbad689bc8ed4c6c16899c6ba5
#
_cell.length_a   1.000
_cell.length_b   1.000
_cell.length_c   1.000
_cell.angle_alpha   90.00
_cell.angle_beta   90.00
_cell.angle_gamma   90.00
#
_symmetry.space_group_name_H-M   'P 1'
#
loop_
_entity.id
_entity.type
_entity.pdbx_description
1 polymer ?
#
loop_
_entity_poly.entity_id
_entity_poly.type
_entity_poly.pdbx_seq_one_letter_code
_entity_poly.pdbx_strand_id
1 'polypeptide(L)'
;MYLNTMTWKLVDCFYDTYKLSQNQIDSYNNFIENNIQSIINNIGNINLYKDDEIDGSIEFGKIAINLPLHIEVDGQTTKITPHEVRLRNLTYSSSLFIDITYKSKNNVEVFNNCFIGKIPIMINSNIDNSRNKNKNSKECSLDQGGYFIISGSEKVLISQEKMNNNQIYVFNNN
;
A
#
# COMPACT_ATOMS: atom_id res chain seq x y z
N MET A 1 -34.75 -31.26 -2.18
CA MET A 1 -33.66 -31.33 -3.16
C MET A 1 -33.49 -30.04 -3.97
N TYR A 2 -34.53 -29.23 -4.15
CA TYR A 2 -34.46 -27.97 -4.91
C TYR A 2 -33.77 -26.78 -4.17
N LEU A 3 -33.78 -26.73 -2.87
CA LEU A 3 -33.12 -25.67 -2.08
C LEU A 3 -31.61 -25.68 -2.23
N ASN A 4 -30.98 -26.81 -2.46
CA ASN A 4 -29.53 -26.95 -2.54
C ASN A 4 -28.93 -26.31 -3.80
N THR A 5 -29.64 -26.42 -4.93
CA THR A 5 -29.16 -25.85 -6.21
C THR A 5 -29.28 -24.32 -6.27
N MET A 6 -30.30 -23.75 -5.59
CA MET A 6 -30.52 -22.31 -5.54
C MET A 6 -29.49 -21.63 -4.61
N THR A 7 -29.17 -22.26 -3.50
CA THR A 7 -28.17 -21.77 -2.55
C THR A 7 -26.77 -21.72 -3.18
N TRP A 8 -26.37 -22.76 -3.90
CA TRP A 8 -25.08 -22.78 -4.60
C TRP A 8 -24.99 -21.72 -5.69
N LYS A 9 -26.04 -21.46 -6.43
CA LYS A 9 -26.10 -20.37 -7.42
C LYS A 9 -25.92 -18.98 -6.78
N LEU A 10 -26.44 -18.77 -5.57
CA LEU A 10 -26.22 -17.52 -4.83
C LEU A 10 -24.75 -17.40 -4.37
N VAL A 11 -24.14 -18.49 -3.93
CA VAL A 11 -22.72 -18.53 -3.57
C VAL A 11 -21.84 -18.24 -4.78
N ASP A 12 -22.13 -18.87 -5.92
CA ASP A 12 -21.38 -18.62 -7.18
C ASP A 12 -21.51 -17.15 -7.59
N CYS A 13 -22.73 -16.60 -7.59
CA CYS A 13 -22.96 -15.18 -7.91
C CYS A 13 -22.24 -14.22 -6.96
N PHE A 14 -22.16 -14.58 -5.66
CA PHE A 14 -21.39 -13.80 -4.70
C PHE A 14 -19.90 -13.78 -5.04
N TYR A 15 -19.30 -14.93 -5.31
CA TYR A 15 -17.88 -15.03 -5.63
C TYR A 15 -17.52 -14.53 -7.03
N ASP A 16 -18.46 -14.49 -7.98
CA ASP A 16 -18.31 -13.81 -9.25
C ASP A 16 -18.20 -12.29 -9.08
N THR A 17 -18.89 -11.75 -8.07
CA THR A 17 -18.91 -10.32 -7.76
C THR A 17 -17.78 -9.93 -6.81
N TYR A 18 -17.55 -10.72 -5.76
CA TYR A 18 -16.59 -10.44 -4.69
C TYR A 18 -15.51 -11.52 -4.66
N LYS A 19 -14.27 -11.13 -4.93
CA LYS A 19 -13.12 -12.04 -4.81
C LYS A 19 -12.84 -12.38 -3.35
N LEU A 20 -12.26 -13.53 -3.08
CA LEU A 20 -11.89 -13.96 -1.72
C LEU A 20 -10.97 -12.99 -0.99
N SER A 21 -10.06 -12.34 -1.72
CA SER A 21 -9.09 -11.37 -1.20
C SER A 21 -9.54 -9.90 -1.33
N GLN A 22 -10.79 -9.64 -1.76
CA GLN A 22 -11.25 -8.29 -2.08
C GLN A 22 -11.10 -7.32 -0.91
N ASN A 23 -11.45 -7.76 0.30
CA ASN A 23 -11.34 -6.94 1.51
C ASN A 23 -9.89 -6.47 1.78
N GLN A 24 -8.92 -7.35 1.57
CA GLN A 24 -7.50 -7.00 1.71
C GLN A 24 -7.05 -5.98 0.66
N ILE A 25 -7.45 -6.21 -0.58
CA ILE A 25 -7.11 -5.34 -1.71
C ILE A 25 -7.73 -3.95 -1.52
N ASP A 26 -9.01 -3.87 -1.13
CA ASP A 26 -9.70 -2.60 -0.90
C ASP A 26 -9.10 -1.82 0.26
N SER A 27 -8.76 -2.51 1.35
CA SER A 27 -8.08 -1.91 2.50
C SER A 27 -6.71 -1.33 2.10
N TYR A 28 -5.94 -2.06 1.30
CA TYR A 28 -4.65 -1.59 0.81
C TYR A 28 -4.79 -0.42 -0.17
N ASN A 29 -5.73 -0.48 -1.10
CA ASN A 29 -6.00 0.62 -2.04
C ASN A 29 -6.39 1.89 -1.28
N ASN A 30 -7.28 1.80 -0.30
CA ASN A 30 -7.66 2.93 0.54
C ASN A 30 -6.46 3.48 1.34
N PHE A 31 -5.58 2.60 1.83
CA PHE A 31 -4.35 3.02 2.51
C PHE A 31 -3.46 3.85 1.57
N ILE A 32 -3.22 3.37 0.36
CA ILE A 32 -2.37 4.04 -0.63
C ILE A 32 -2.97 5.36 -1.11
N GLU A 33 -4.29 5.38 -1.39
CA GLU A 33 -4.95 6.53 -2.02
C GLU A 33 -5.27 7.66 -1.02
N ASN A 34 -5.60 7.30 0.22
CA ASN A 34 -6.12 8.26 1.20
C ASN A 34 -5.29 8.32 2.48
N ASN A 35 -5.02 7.16 3.10
CA ASN A 35 -4.52 7.14 4.46
C ASN A 35 -3.07 7.60 4.57
N ILE A 36 -2.22 7.28 3.61
CA ILE A 36 -0.82 7.71 3.61
C ILE A 36 -0.71 9.24 3.66
N GLN A 37 -1.45 9.94 2.79
CA GLN A 37 -1.44 11.41 2.78
C GLN A 37 -2.02 11.97 4.08
N SER A 38 -3.08 11.36 4.61
CA SER A 38 -3.68 11.75 5.88
C SER A 38 -2.72 11.60 7.06
N ILE A 39 -1.93 10.52 7.10
CA ILE A 39 -0.90 10.31 8.12
C ILE A 39 0.15 11.43 8.07
N ILE A 40 0.62 11.77 6.87
CA ILE A 40 1.61 12.87 6.71
C ILE A 40 1.01 14.21 7.14
N ASN A 41 -0.21 14.51 6.72
CA ASN A 41 -0.88 15.74 7.11
C ASN A 41 -1.05 15.87 8.66
N ASN A 42 -1.23 14.73 9.34
CA ASN A 42 -1.36 14.70 10.80
C ASN A 42 -0.03 14.92 11.55
N ILE A 43 1.12 14.73 10.89
CA ILE A 43 2.43 15.05 11.49
C ILE A 43 2.53 16.57 11.72
N GLY A 44 1.92 17.37 10.83
CA GLY A 44 1.96 18.82 10.91
C GLY A 44 3.36 19.39 10.63
N ASN A 45 3.58 20.62 11.06
CA ASN A 45 4.85 21.31 10.87
C ASN A 45 5.83 20.96 11.99
N ILE A 46 7.07 20.63 11.60
CA ILE A 46 8.16 20.40 12.56
C ILE A 46 8.92 21.70 12.73
N ASN A 47 8.88 22.30 13.93
CA ASN A 47 9.62 23.49 14.25
C ASN A 47 11.06 23.13 14.61
N LEU A 48 12.00 23.86 14.05
CA LEU A 48 13.44 23.80 14.35
C LEU A 48 13.78 24.92 15.32
N TYR A 49 14.43 24.57 16.42
CA TYR A 49 14.81 25.51 17.46
C TYR A 49 16.31 25.75 17.46
N LYS A 50 16.70 27.01 17.63
CA LYS A 50 18.07 27.44 17.87
C LYS A 50 18.04 28.45 19.00
N ASP A 51 18.84 28.24 20.04
CA ASP A 51 18.91 29.10 21.25
C ASP A 51 17.53 29.37 21.87
N ASP A 52 16.66 28.33 21.96
CA ASP A 52 15.27 28.35 22.44
C ASP A 52 14.30 29.19 21.58
N GLU A 53 14.73 29.75 20.46
CA GLU A 53 13.86 30.41 19.48
C GLU A 53 13.59 29.52 18.26
N ILE A 54 12.43 29.71 17.63
CA ILE A 54 12.09 29.06 16.38
C ILE A 54 12.94 29.67 15.25
N ASP A 55 13.90 28.94 14.71
CA ASP A 55 14.76 29.35 13.63
C ASP A 55 14.23 28.94 12.24
N GLY A 56 13.40 27.90 12.19
CA GLY A 56 12.76 27.43 10.97
C GLY A 56 11.68 26.41 11.20
N SER A 57 11.00 26.03 10.12
CA SER A 57 10.01 24.95 10.14
C SER A 57 10.12 24.07 8.89
N ILE A 58 9.79 22.79 9.05
CA ILE A 58 9.69 21.83 7.96
C ILE A 58 8.23 21.48 7.78
N GLU A 59 7.72 21.63 6.58
CA GLU A 59 6.37 21.24 6.19
C GLU A 59 6.44 20.08 5.20
N PHE A 60 5.61 19.07 5.41
CA PHE A 60 5.46 17.95 4.50
C PHE A 60 4.30 18.20 3.55
N GLY A 61 4.57 18.06 2.25
CA GLY A 61 3.62 18.29 1.20
C GLY A 61 2.97 17.01 0.68
N LYS A 62 2.85 16.92 -0.63
CA LYS A 62 2.18 15.82 -1.32
C LYS A 62 3.07 14.59 -1.40
N ILE A 63 2.47 13.42 -1.18
CA ILE A 63 3.10 12.12 -1.42
C ILE A 63 2.84 11.66 -2.85
N ALA A 64 3.88 11.08 -3.45
CA ALA A 64 3.82 10.39 -4.72
C ALA A 64 4.38 8.97 -4.59
N ILE A 65 3.68 8.01 -5.19
CA ILE A 65 4.11 6.61 -5.26
C ILE A 65 4.28 6.27 -6.73
N ASN A 66 5.46 5.80 -7.10
CA ASN A 66 5.75 5.39 -8.47
C ASN A 66 5.22 3.97 -8.74
N LEU A 67 5.24 3.59 -10.01
CA LEU A 67 5.02 2.19 -10.39
C LEU A 67 6.19 1.32 -9.91
N PRO A 68 5.98 0.01 -9.67
CA PRO A 68 7.05 -0.90 -9.28
C PRO A 68 8.16 -0.95 -10.33
N LEU A 69 9.34 -0.54 -9.93
CA LEU A 69 10.53 -0.48 -10.76
C LEU A 69 11.71 -1.12 -10.02
N HIS A 70 12.56 -1.81 -10.76
CA HIS A 70 13.82 -2.33 -10.25
C HIS A 70 14.99 -1.61 -10.92
N ILE A 71 16.00 -1.28 -10.13
CA ILE A 71 17.26 -0.72 -10.62
C ILE A 71 18.23 -1.88 -10.72
N GLU A 72 18.64 -2.21 -11.93
CA GLU A 72 19.62 -3.26 -12.19
C GLU A 72 21.03 -2.81 -11.79
N VAL A 73 21.96 -3.74 -11.74
CA VAL A 73 23.35 -3.47 -11.31
C VAL A 73 24.06 -2.46 -12.24
N ASP A 74 23.65 -2.42 -13.51
CA ASP A 74 24.15 -1.46 -14.53
C ASP A 74 23.52 -0.06 -14.40
N GLY A 75 22.61 0.14 -13.43
CA GLY A 75 21.89 1.39 -13.20
C GLY A 75 20.63 1.56 -14.08
N GLN A 76 20.32 0.62 -14.96
CA GLN A 76 19.11 0.69 -15.75
C GLN A 76 17.88 0.43 -14.88
N THR A 77 16.82 1.19 -15.12
CA THR A 77 15.55 1.02 -14.43
C THR A 77 14.60 0.20 -15.29
N THR A 78 14.18 -0.95 -14.79
CA THR A 78 13.29 -1.88 -15.48
C THR A 78 11.97 -2.05 -14.74
N LYS A 79 10.89 -2.27 -15.50
CA LYS A 79 9.62 -2.70 -14.92
C LYS A 79 9.77 -4.13 -14.46
N ILE A 80 9.49 -4.37 -13.18
CA ILE A 80 9.58 -5.71 -12.62
C ILE A 80 8.19 -6.33 -12.48
N THR A 81 8.10 -7.63 -12.77
CA THR A 81 6.87 -8.41 -12.62
C THR A 81 6.90 -9.24 -11.33
N PRO A 82 5.73 -9.59 -10.74
CA PRO A 82 5.69 -10.46 -9.57
C PRO A 82 6.40 -11.80 -9.79
N HIS A 83 6.27 -12.39 -10.97
CA HIS A 83 6.96 -13.62 -11.35
C HIS A 83 8.49 -13.50 -11.26
N GLU A 84 9.05 -12.43 -11.81
CA GLU A 84 10.50 -12.17 -11.75
C GLU A 84 10.97 -11.93 -10.32
N VAL A 85 10.17 -11.21 -9.52
CA VAL A 85 10.46 -10.95 -8.10
C VAL A 85 10.59 -12.25 -7.32
N ARG A 86 9.70 -13.22 -7.55
CA ARG A 86 9.77 -14.56 -6.93
C ARG A 86 11.04 -15.31 -7.35
N LEU A 87 11.35 -15.34 -8.64
CA LEU A 87 12.51 -16.05 -9.16
C LEU A 87 13.85 -15.46 -8.69
N ARG A 88 13.91 -14.14 -8.55
CA ARG A 88 15.13 -13.40 -8.19
C ARG A 88 15.25 -13.13 -6.68
N ASN A 89 14.35 -13.66 -5.86
CA ASN A 89 14.29 -13.44 -4.42
C ASN A 89 14.27 -11.94 -4.03
N LEU A 90 13.56 -11.12 -4.82
CA LEU A 90 13.43 -9.69 -4.58
C LEU A 90 12.15 -9.36 -3.79
N THR A 91 12.01 -8.10 -3.42
CA THR A 91 10.78 -7.56 -2.84
C THR A 91 10.02 -6.76 -3.89
N TYR A 92 8.74 -7.09 -4.11
CA TYR A 92 7.86 -6.35 -5.00
C TYR A 92 7.44 -5.05 -4.34
N SER A 93 8.11 -3.96 -4.68
CA SER A 93 7.94 -2.68 -3.99
C SER A 93 8.01 -1.50 -4.96
N SER A 94 7.48 -0.38 -4.51
CA SER A 94 7.56 0.90 -5.21
C SER A 94 8.24 1.95 -4.35
N SER A 95 8.83 2.95 -5.02
CA SER A 95 9.46 4.09 -4.35
C SER A 95 8.42 5.12 -3.92
N LEU A 96 8.57 5.61 -2.69
CA LEU A 96 7.74 6.63 -2.06
C LEU A 96 8.51 7.95 -2.04
N PHE A 97 7.88 9.00 -2.52
CA PHE A 97 8.42 10.35 -2.58
C PHE A 97 7.50 11.34 -1.87
N ILE A 98 8.07 12.41 -1.36
CA ILE A 98 7.34 13.49 -0.71
C ILE A 98 7.93 14.84 -1.11
N ASP A 99 7.08 15.86 -1.20
CA ASP A 99 7.51 17.23 -1.29
C ASP A 99 7.77 17.78 0.11
N ILE A 100 8.90 18.47 0.29
CA ILE A 100 9.30 19.05 1.57
C ILE A 100 9.54 20.54 1.37
N THR A 101 8.93 21.36 2.22
CA THR A 101 9.18 22.80 2.25
C THR A 101 9.89 23.15 3.55
N TYR A 102 11.11 23.70 3.43
CA TYR A 102 11.86 24.25 4.54
C TYR A 102 11.68 25.76 4.57
N LYS A 103 11.20 26.29 5.69
CA LYS A 103 11.04 27.73 5.91
C LYS A 103 11.98 28.16 7.04
N SER A 104 12.89 29.05 6.72
CA SER A 104 13.73 29.77 7.70
C SER A 104 13.31 31.23 7.78
N LYS A 105 13.80 31.96 8.79
CA LYS A 105 13.50 33.40 8.98
C LYS A 105 13.70 34.25 7.71
N ASN A 106 14.65 33.89 6.84
CA ASN A 106 15.03 34.67 5.67
C ASN A 106 14.89 33.95 4.32
N ASN A 107 14.56 32.64 4.34
CA ASN A 107 14.54 31.85 3.10
C ASN A 107 13.45 30.77 3.16
N VAL A 108 12.88 30.45 1.99
CA VAL A 108 11.96 29.33 1.80
C VAL A 108 12.53 28.46 0.69
N GLU A 109 12.82 27.22 1.00
CA GLU A 109 13.35 26.23 0.05
C GLU A 109 12.32 25.11 -0.12
N VAL A 110 12.06 24.76 -1.38
CA VAL A 110 11.13 23.68 -1.74
C VAL A 110 11.90 22.55 -2.40
N PHE A 111 11.83 21.39 -1.80
CA PHE A 111 12.43 20.16 -2.29
C PHE A 111 11.31 19.26 -2.81
N ASN A 112 11.22 19.12 -4.12
CA ASN A 112 10.20 18.27 -4.75
C ASN A 112 10.71 16.85 -4.92
N ASN A 113 9.81 15.87 -4.77
CA ASN A 113 10.08 14.45 -4.98
C ASN A 113 11.26 13.91 -4.16
N CYS A 114 11.34 14.26 -2.89
CA CYS A 114 12.33 13.69 -1.98
C CYS A 114 12.01 12.21 -1.72
N PHE A 115 12.99 11.34 -2.01
CA PHE A 115 12.83 9.91 -1.74
C PHE A 115 12.81 9.64 -0.25
N ILE A 116 11.75 8.97 0.25
CA ILE A 116 11.62 8.59 1.65
C ILE A 116 12.02 7.12 1.84
N GLY A 117 11.60 6.26 0.92
CA GLY A 117 11.80 4.82 1.05
C GLY A 117 11.01 4.03 0.02
N LYS A 118 10.90 2.72 0.26
CA LYS A 118 10.12 1.81 -0.58
C LYS A 118 8.98 1.22 0.21
N ILE A 119 7.82 1.09 -0.45
CA ILE A 119 6.63 0.43 0.10
C ILE A 119 6.35 -0.85 -0.67
N PRO A 120 6.12 -1.99 0.00
CA PRO A 120 5.71 -3.22 -0.67
C PRO A 120 4.35 -3.04 -1.38
N ILE A 121 4.22 -3.61 -2.57
CA ILE A 121 3.01 -3.54 -3.38
C ILE A 121 2.22 -4.83 -3.22
N MET A 122 0.92 -4.69 -2.90
CA MET A 122 0.01 -5.82 -2.83
C MET A 122 -0.39 -6.28 -4.23
N ILE A 123 -0.34 -7.58 -4.45
CA ILE A 123 -0.72 -8.18 -5.73
C ILE A 123 -2.22 -7.96 -5.98
N ASN A 124 -2.55 -7.63 -7.20
CA ASN A 124 -3.88 -7.23 -7.69
C ASN A 124 -4.42 -5.90 -7.11
N SER A 125 -3.60 -5.08 -6.44
CA SER A 125 -3.97 -3.71 -6.05
C SER A 125 -4.02 -2.75 -7.25
N ASN A 126 -4.51 -1.52 -7.03
CA ASN A 126 -4.63 -0.50 -8.10
C ASN A 126 -3.28 -0.05 -8.68
N ILE A 127 -2.21 -0.10 -7.88
CA ILE A 127 -0.84 0.25 -8.29
C ILE A 127 -0.03 -0.95 -8.79
N ASP A 128 -0.62 -2.14 -8.80
CA ASP A 128 0.04 -3.35 -9.31
C ASP A 128 0.01 -3.37 -10.85
N ASN A 129 1.19 -3.37 -11.44
CA ASN A 129 1.37 -3.45 -12.90
C ASN A 129 0.95 -4.79 -13.51
N SER A 130 0.87 -5.86 -12.72
CA SER A 130 0.51 -7.20 -13.19
C SER A 130 -0.97 -7.28 -13.62
N ARG A 131 -1.78 -6.32 -13.17
CA ARG A 131 -3.22 -6.23 -13.48
C ARG A 131 -3.52 -6.05 -14.96
N ASN A 132 -2.60 -5.43 -15.71
CA ASN A 132 -2.67 -5.39 -17.17
C ASN A 132 -2.30 -6.76 -17.73
N LYS A 133 -3.23 -7.70 -17.61
CA LYS A 133 -3.12 -9.08 -18.12
C LYS A 133 -3.00 -9.08 -19.64
N ASN A 134 -1.85 -8.65 -20.14
CA ASN A 134 -1.48 -8.97 -21.49
C ASN A 134 -1.41 -10.50 -21.61
N LYS A 135 -1.87 -11.04 -22.75
CA LYS A 135 -1.91 -12.49 -23.04
C LYS A 135 -0.56 -13.23 -22.83
N ASN A 136 0.51 -12.51 -22.57
CA ASN A 136 1.87 -13.00 -22.30
C ASN A 136 2.28 -12.93 -20.82
N SER A 137 1.36 -12.61 -19.91
CA SER A 137 1.66 -12.62 -18.46
C SER A 137 1.96 -14.06 -18.02
N LYS A 138 3.09 -14.25 -17.36
CA LYS A 138 3.46 -15.53 -16.71
C LYS A 138 2.74 -15.75 -15.38
N GLU A 139 1.88 -14.80 -14.98
CA GLU A 139 1.10 -14.89 -13.76
C GLU A 139 -0.11 -15.81 -13.92
N CYS A 140 -0.46 -16.52 -12.86
CA CYS A 140 -1.62 -17.41 -12.85
C CYS A 140 -2.92 -16.58 -12.99
N SER A 141 -3.78 -16.96 -13.93
CA SER A 141 -5.07 -16.27 -14.12
C SER A 141 -6.06 -16.48 -12.97
N LEU A 142 -5.85 -17.50 -12.14
CA LEU A 142 -6.67 -17.84 -10.97
C LEU A 142 -6.16 -17.20 -9.67
N ASP A 143 -5.03 -16.48 -9.74
CA ASP A 143 -4.48 -15.80 -8.58
C ASP A 143 -5.41 -14.67 -8.11
N GLN A 144 -5.89 -14.79 -6.87
CA GLN A 144 -6.80 -13.83 -6.26
C GLN A 144 -6.09 -12.56 -5.79
N GLY A 145 -4.76 -12.58 -5.61
CA GLY A 145 -3.98 -11.49 -5.04
C GLY A 145 -4.24 -11.27 -3.54
N GLY A 146 -4.03 -10.05 -3.06
CA GLY A 146 -4.24 -9.70 -1.65
C GLY A 146 -3.06 -10.05 -0.75
N TYR A 147 -1.89 -10.31 -1.30
CA TYR A 147 -0.66 -10.64 -0.59
C TYR A 147 0.52 -9.82 -1.13
N PHE A 148 1.63 -9.88 -0.43
CA PHE A 148 2.89 -9.22 -0.78
C PHE A 148 3.95 -10.25 -1.13
N ILE A 149 4.93 -9.85 -1.95
CA ILE A 149 6.12 -10.66 -2.22
C ILE A 149 7.31 -9.95 -1.57
N ILE A 150 7.86 -10.56 -0.54
CA ILE A 150 8.99 -10.04 0.24
C ILE A 150 10.15 -11.04 0.16
N SER A 151 11.27 -10.61 -0.40
CA SER A 151 12.45 -11.47 -0.59
C SER A 151 12.08 -12.80 -1.27
N GLY A 152 11.28 -12.73 -2.34
CA GLY A 152 10.81 -13.87 -3.12
C GLY A 152 9.70 -14.71 -2.48
N SER A 153 9.36 -14.46 -1.21
CA SER A 153 8.33 -15.21 -0.47
C SER A 153 7.02 -14.46 -0.44
N GLU A 154 5.91 -15.17 -0.61
CA GLU A 154 4.56 -14.62 -0.49
C GLU A 154 4.20 -14.45 0.98
N LYS A 155 3.75 -13.24 1.33
CA LYS A 155 3.38 -12.85 2.70
C LYS A 155 2.00 -12.23 2.70
N VAL A 156 1.15 -12.65 3.61
CA VAL A 156 -0.20 -12.12 3.80
C VAL A 156 -0.32 -11.45 5.17
N LEU A 157 -1.06 -10.35 5.23
CA LEU A 157 -1.47 -9.74 6.49
C LEU A 157 -2.79 -10.40 6.92
N ILE A 158 -2.75 -11.13 8.03
CA ILE A 158 -3.94 -11.77 8.58
C ILE A 158 -4.80 -10.70 9.25
N SER A 159 -6.07 -10.59 8.85
CA SER A 159 -7.03 -9.71 9.49
C SER A 159 -7.24 -10.11 10.95
N GLN A 160 -7.21 -9.13 11.85
CA GLN A 160 -7.42 -9.33 13.28
C GLN A 160 -8.66 -8.57 13.72
N GLU A 161 -9.54 -9.25 14.43
CA GLU A 161 -10.71 -8.65 15.07
C GLU A 161 -10.37 -8.26 16.52
N LYS A 162 -10.71 -7.03 16.89
CA LYS A 162 -10.50 -6.50 18.25
C LYS A 162 -11.70 -5.64 18.64
N MET A 163 -12.10 -5.75 19.89
CA MET A 163 -13.11 -4.85 20.46
C MET A 163 -12.59 -3.40 20.44
N ASN A 164 -13.47 -2.45 20.13
CA ASN A 164 -13.12 -1.04 20.12
C ASN A 164 -12.62 -0.58 21.49
N ASN A 165 -11.62 0.29 21.46
CA ASN A 165 -11.13 0.93 22.68
C ASN A 165 -12.13 2.00 23.16
N ASN A 166 -12.14 2.28 24.46
CA ASN A 166 -12.96 3.33 25.09
C ASN A 166 -14.48 3.18 24.92
N GLN A 167 -14.97 1.94 24.79
CA GLN A 167 -16.41 1.63 24.83
C GLN A 167 -16.74 0.80 26.06
N ILE A 168 -17.94 1.01 26.60
CA ILE A 168 -18.44 0.25 27.74
C ILE A 168 -19.11 -1.02 27.19
N TYR A 169 -18.62 -2.19 27.60
CA TYR A 169 -19.17 -3.48 27.25
C TYR A 169 -19.85 -4.09 28.48
N VAL A 170 -21.08 -4.54 28.32
CA VAL A 170 -21.84 -5.22 29.37
C VAL A 170 -21.97 -6.69 29.01
N PHE A 171 -21.47 -7.56 29.87
CA PHE A 171 -21.57 -9.01 29.71
C PHE A 171 -22.52 -9.57 30.77
N ASN A 172 -23.39 -10.50 30.34
CA ASN A 172 -24.25 -11.25 31.24
C ASN A 172 -23.54 -12.54 31.63
N ASN A 173 -23.16 -12.68 32.90
CA ASN A 173 -22.59 -13.93 33.41
C ASN A 173 -23.76 -14.83 33.79
N ASN A 174 -24.01 -15.87 33.02
CA ASN A 174 -24.93 -16.95 33.39
C ASN A 174 -24.24 -17.92 34.37
#